data_652096c5151d2188d2e67c41e88ae68c
#
_entry.id   652096c5151d2188d2e67c41e88ae68c
#
_cell.length_a   1.000
_cell.length_b   1.000
_cell.length_c   1.000
_cell.angle_alpha   90.00
_cell.angle_beta   90.00
_cell.angle_gamma   90.00
#
_symmetry.space_group_name_H-M   'P 1'
#
loop_
_entity.id
_entity.type
_entity.pdbx_description
1 polymer ?
#
loop_
_entity_poly.entity_id
_entity_poly.type
_entity_poly.pdbx_seq_one_letter_code
_entity_poly.pdbx_strand_id
1 'polypeptide(L)'
;MTSDDLRLADFRPRSMLRVPVHEVRRPRYRAIDIHNHLGSPFGSEWATREPEALIDTLDEAGVELVVDLDGGQGDALAREIDRWQRTWPDRVAVFAGLDYEGWSSDPGFGETEARRLRESVDRGARGLKVWKLLGLRARDSDGRLVAVDDVRLDPLWSTAAELGVPVLIHIADPIAFFEPLEPTNERWEELQENPDWHFWPPRPAGDLDAPGFPGFDELLSALDRLVGRHPRTTFIGAHVASAAEDLALVGGLLDRRPNLSVDIAARLAELGRQPYSTRAFFLRYADRILFGMDMAPDPALYAVHYRFLETYDESFDYSTDPVPGQGRWQIHGIGLPDDVLRKVYRDNALRILKSTAAPEASGTSAR
;
A
#
# COMPACT_ATOMS: atom_id res chain seq x y z
N MET A 1 29.06 6.41 -33.54
CA MET A 1 27.63 6.24 -33.19
C MET A 1 27.02 7.62 -33.27
N THR A 2 26.13 7.86 -34.20
CA THR A 2 25.41 9.15 -34.30
C THR A 2 24.22 9.12 -33.33
N SER A 3 23.61 10.30 -33.03
CA SER A 3 22.43 10.36 -32.16
C SER A 3 21.26 9.51 -32.71
N ASP A 4 21.19 9.33 -34.03
CA ASP A 4 20.13 8.57 -34.70
C ASP A 4 20.28 7.05 -34.57
N ASP A 5 21.47 6.56 -34.15
CA ASP A 5 21.75 5.14 -33.96
C ASP A 5 21.55 4.70 -32.50
N LEU A 6 21.41 5.62 -31.54
CA LEU A 6 21.26 5.33 -30.12
C LEU A 6 19.78 5.08 -29.77
N ARG A 7 19.44 3.82 -29.46
CA ARG A 7 18.11 3.51 -28.98
C ARG A 7 17.92 4.04 -27.56
N LEU A 8 16.70 4.43 -27.21
CA LEU A 8 16.36 4.89 -25.84
C LEU A 8 16.76 3.86 -24.77
N ALA A 9 16.57 2.58 -25.05
CA ALA A 9 16.98 1.49 -24.16
C ALA A 9 18.47 1.42 -23.89
N ASP A 10 19.31 1.93 -24.79
CA ASP A 10 20.77 1.94 -24.69
C ASP A 10 21.31 3.28 -24.13
N PHE A 11 20.43 4.30 -24.00
CA PHE A 11 20.78 5.61 -23.45
C PHE A 11 20.80 5.54 -21.92
N ARG A 12 22.02 5.48 -21.36
CA ARG A 12 22.27 5.39 -19.92
C ARG A 12 23.24 6.49 -19.49
N PRO A 13 22.74 7.72 -19.37
CA PRO A 13 23.57 8.83 -18.93
C PRO A 13 24.03 8.63 -17.49
N ARG A 14 25.27 8.98 -17.19
CA ARG A 14 25.77 9.05 -15.83
C ARG A 14 25.73 10.49 -15.37
N SER A 15 25.17 10.72 -14.19
CA SER A 15 25.20 12.03 -13.56
C SER A 15 26.66 12.47 -13.36
N MET A 16 26.97 13.72 -13.69
CA MET A 16 28.25 14.38 -13.43
C MET A 16 28.17 15.29 -12.20
N LEU A 17 27.06 15.32 -11.50
CA LEU A 17 26.89 16.08 -10.27
C LEU A 17 27.84 15.56 -9.19
N ARG A 18 28.35 16.48 -8.39
CA ARG A 18 29.18 16.21 -7.21
C ARG A 18 28.41 16.74 -6.00
N VAL A 19 27.46 15.98 -5.54
CA VAL A 19 26.59 16.30 -4.42
C VAL A 19 26.95 15.43 -3.21
N PRO A 20 26.57 15.82 -1.99
CA PRO A 20 26.67 14.94 -0.82
C PRO A 20 25.95 13.61 -1.07
N VAL A 21 26.54 12.52 -0.58
CA VAL A 21 25.96 11.18 -0.64
C VAL A 21 26.01 10.58 0.77
N HIS A 22 24.84 10.27 1.32
CA HIS A 22 24.74 9.64 2.62
C HIS A 22 24.28 8.20 2.45
N GLU A 23 24.96 7.31 3.16
CA GLU A 23 24.56 5.90 3.25
C GLU A 23 23.75 5.71 4.54
N VAL A 24 22.45 5.43 4.39
CA VAL A 24 21.52 5.22 5.51
C VAL A 24 21.05 3.77 5.47
N ARG A 25 21.85 2.88 6.07
CA ARG A 25 21.55 1.43 6.07
C ARG A 25 20.45 1.02 7.05
N ARG A 26 20.21 1.82 8.07
CA ARG A 26 19.20 1.60 9.10
C ARG A 26 18.45 2.88 9.39
N PRO A 27 17.16 2.80 9.70
CA PRO A 27 16.37 3.98 10.01
C PRO A 27 16.76 4.52 11.39
N ARG A 28 16.58 5.82 11.59
CA ARG A 28 16.81 6.49 12.88
C ARG A 28 15.94 5.94 14.01
N TYR A 29 14.75 5.48 13.68
CA TYR A 29 13.81 4.77 14.54
C TYR A 29 13.44 3.45 13.87
N ARG A 30 13.36 2.35 14.61
CA ARG A 30 12.94 1.07 14.02
C ARG A 30 11.61 1.24 13.29
N ALA A 31 11.56 0.78 12.04
CA ALA A 31 10.40 0.95 11.17
C ALA A 31 9.39 -0.17 11.36
N ILE A 32 8.10 0.15 11.19
CA ILE A 32 7.04 -0.82 10.97
C ILE A 32 6.63 -0.70 9.51
N ASP A 33 6.85 -1.76 8.74
CA ASP A 33 6.43 -1.86 7.35
C ASP A 33 4.97 -2.33 7.31
N ILE A 34 4.05 -1.39 7.03
CA ILE A 34 2.60 -1.65 7.06
C ILE A 34 2.08 -2.29 5.77
N HIS A 35 2.91 -2.38 4.73
CA HIS A 35 2.49 -2.83 3.41
C HIS A 35 3.55 -3.73 2.78
N ASN A 36 3.36 -5.05 2.91
CA ASN A 36 4.27 -6.03 2.33
C ASN A 36 3.53 -7.29 1.88
N HIS A 37 4.20 -8.08 1.05
CA HIS A 37 3.69 -9.31 0.46
C HIS A 37 4.70 -10.44 0.67
N LEU A 38 4.41 -11.36 1.60
CA LEU A 38 5.26 -12.49 1.94
C LEU A 38 4.78 -13.81 1.31
N GLY A 39 3.55 -13.80 0.80
CA GLY A 39 2.89 -14.97 0.23
C GLY A 39 3.19 -15.19 -1.26
N SER A 40 2.56 -16.23 -1.81
CA SER A 40 2.72 -16.65 -3.20
C SER A 40 1.94 -15.83 -4.25
N PRO A 41 0.90 -15.04 -3.95
CA PRO A 41 0.12 -14.35 -4.98
C PRO A 41 0.95 -13.47 -5.93
N PHE A 42 2.06 -12.91 -5.44
CA PHE A 42 2.99 -12.09 -6.24
C PHE A 42 4.30 -12.79 -6.57
N GLY A 43 4.40 -14.11 -6.36
CA GLY A 43 5.62 -14.85 -6.60
C GLY A 43 6.77 -14.46 -5.66
N SER A 44 6.43 -13.94 -4.46
CA SER A 44 7.42 -13.60 -3.46
C SER A 44 8.28 -14.82 -3.12
N GLU A 45 9.60 -14.65 -3.16
CA GLU A 45 10.55 -15.70 -2.74
C GLU A 45 10.35 -16.10 -1.26
N TRP A 46 9.79 -15.22 -0.44
CA TRP A 46 9.48 -15.47 0.97
C TRP A 46 8.43 -16.56 1.17
N ALA A 47 7.58 -16.83 0.16
CA ALA A 47 6.62 -17.94 0.21
C ALA A 47 7.31 -19.31 0.39
N THR A 48 8.57 -19.45 -0.06
CA THR A 48 9.33 -20.72 -0.06
C THR A 48 10.61 -20.69 0.77
N ARG A 49 11.09 -19.51 1.20
CA ARG A 49 12.28 -19.36 2.06
C ARG A 49 12.00 -19.79 3.50
N GLU A 50 13.05 -20.17 4.21
CA GLU A 50 12.95 -20.43 5.66
C GLU A 50 12.52 -19.16 6.40
N PRO A 51 11.50 -19.26 7.26
CA PRO A 51 10.94 -18.07 7.93
C PRO A 51 11.94 -17.30 8.79
N GLU A 52 12.93 -17.99 9.39
CA GLU A 52 13.99 -17.35 10.20
C GLU A 52 14.79 -16.33 9.37
N ALA A 53 15.02 -16.62 8.09
CA ALA A 53 15.74 -15.71 7.20
C ALA A 53 15.02 -14.36 7.02
N LEU A 54 13.68 -14.32 7.13
CA LEU A 54 12.94 -13.06 7.14
C LEU A 54 13.31 -12.22 8.37
N ILE A 55 13.35 -12.83 9.54
CA ILE A 55 13.65 -12.13 10.81
C ILE A 55 15.06 -11.55 10.77
N ASP A 56 16.04 -12.31 10.26
CA ASP A 56 17.41 -11.82 10.08
C ASP A 56 17.46 -10.62 9.13
N THR A 57 16.73 -10.70 8.02
CA THR A 57 16.59 -9.61 7.03
C THR A 57 15.96 -8.35 7.64
N LEU A 58 14.89 -8.50 8.41
CA LEU A 58 14.24 -7.38 9.10
C LEU A 58 15.14 -6.77 10.17
N ASP A 59 15.92 -7.59 10.89
CA ASP A 59 16.87 -7.09 11.88
C ASP A 59 18.03 -6.35 11.23
N GLU A 60 18.56 -6.83 10.11
CA GLU A 60 19.57 -6.13 9.32
C GLU A 60 19.04 -4.78 8.83
N ALA A 61 17.83 -4.75 8.30
CA ALA A 61 17.17 -3.54 7.79
C ALA A 61 16.71 -2.57 8.90
N GLY A 62 16.68 -2.99 10.18
CA GLY A 62 16.16 -2.17 11.27
C GLY A 62 14.63 -2.09 11.31
N VAL A 63 13.94 -3.09 10.75
CA VAL A 63 12.48 -3.19 10.75
C VAL A 63 12.02 -3.91 12.03
N GLU A 64 11.09 -3.31 12.77
CA GLU A 64 10.52 -3.86 14.00
C GLU A 64 9.45 -4.91 13.72
N LEU A 65 8.56 -4.59 12.80
CA LEU A 65 7.41 -5.41 12.40
C LEU A 65 7.10 -5.22 10.93
N VAL A 66 6.72 -6.28 10.25
CA VAL A 66 6.19 -6.25 8.90
C VAL A 66 4.73 -6.72 8.91
N VAL A 67 3.88 -6.07 8.12
CA VAL A 67 2.50 -6.51 7.90
C VAL A 67 2.44 -7.26 6.57
N ASP A 68 2.09 -8.54 6.66
CA ASP A 68 1.82 -9.38 5.50
C ASP A 68 0.36 -9.21 5.05
N LEU A 69 0.18 -8.82 3.81
CA LEU A 69 -1.12 -8.55 3.21
C LEU A 69 -1.67 -9.72 2.37
N ASP A 70 -1.00 -10.86 2.39
CA ASP A 70 -1.32 -12.05 1.58
C ASP A 70 -2.13 -13.10 2.34
N GLY A 71 -2.65 -12.79 3.52
CA GLY A 71 -3.34 -13.76 4.37
C GLY A 71 -4.53 -14.47 3.70
N GLY A 72 -5.24 -13.77 2.78
CA GLY A 72 -6.45 -14.34 2.17
C GLY A 72 -7.53 -14.66 3.20
N GLN A 73 -8.23 -15.79 3.06
CA GLN A 73 -9.30 -16.23 3.94
C GLN A 73 -9.18 -17.72 4.28
N GLY A 74 -9.94 -18.17 5.29
CA GLY A 74 -10.08 -19.58 5.62
C GLY A 74 -8.76 -20.29 5.91
N ASP A 75 -8.50 -21.39 5.20
CA ASP A 75 -7.28 -22.20 5.39
C ASP A 75 -6.01 -21.50 4.85
N ALA A 76 -6.14 -20.61 3.86
CA ALA A 76 -5.03 -19.81 3.40
C ALA A 76 -4.54 -18.88 4.51
N LEU A 77 -5.47 -18.14 5.11
CA LEU A 77 -5.17 -17.28 6.27
C LEU A 77 -4.56 -18.05 7.43
N ALA A 78 -5.10 -19.23 7.75
CA ALA A 78 -4.57 -20.05 8.83
C ALA A 78 -3.11 -20.44 8.58
N ARG A 79 -2.75 -20.82 7.34
CA ARG A 79 -1.38 -21.14 6.96
C ARG A 79 -0.42 -19.95 7.10
N GLU A 80 -0.82 -18.76 6.65
CA GLU A 80 0.02 -17.55 6.77
C GLU A 80 0.19 -17.14 8.25
N ILE A 81 -0.87 -17.20 9.06
CA ILE A 81 -0.77 -16.94 10.49
C ILE A 81 0.15 -17.96 11.17
N ASP A 82 0.01 -19.25 10.85
CA ASP A 82 0.85 -20.32 11.45
C ASP A 82 2.31 -20.17 11.04
N ARG A 83 2.56 -19.84 9.75
CA ARG A 83 3.91 -19.69 9.19
C ARG A 83 4.65 -18.52 9.82
N TRP A 84 3.98 -17.37 9.98
CA TRP A 84 4.61 -16.10 10.31
C TRP A 84 4.26 -15.60 11.71
N GLN A 85 2.98 -15.25 11.91
CA GLN A 85 2.56 -14.49 13.09
C GLN A 85 2.59 -15.30 14.38
N ARG A 86 2.26 -16.58 14.33
CA ARG A 86 2.22 -17.42 15.55
C ARG A 86 3.61 -17.63 16.14
N THR A 87 4.63 -17.76 15.29
CA THR A 87 6.02 -17.93 15.74
C THR A 87 6.64 -16.60 16.14
N TRP A 88 6.33 -15.53 15.43
CA TRP A 88 6.86 -14.18 15.69
C TRP A 88 5.76 -13.12 15.83
N PRO A 89 4.95 -13.18 16.89
CA PRO A 89 3.76 -12.32 17.04
C PRO A 89 4.07 -10.82 17.13
N ASP A 90 5.28 -10.47 17.55
CA ASP A 90 5.77 -9.09 17.66
C ASP A 90 6.56 -8.64 16.43
N ARG A 91 6.74 -9.51 15.42
CA ARG A 91 7.55 -9.23 14.23
C ARG A 91 6.75 -9.29 12.93
N VAL A 92 5.68 -10.08 12.89
CA VAL A 92 4.82 -10.21 11.71
C VAL A 92 3.36 -10.10 12.15
N ALA A 93 2.60 -9.31 11.40
CA ALA A 93 1.15 -9.22 11.51
C ALA A 93 0.52 -9.62 10.17
N VAL A 94 -0.46 -10.51 10.17
CA VAL A 94 -1.13 -10.98 8.95
C VAL A 94 -2.51 -10.31 8.84
N PHE A 95 -2.79 -9.72 7.67
CA PHE A 95 -4.10 -9.18 7.33
C PHE A 95 -4.90 -10.20 6.51
N ALA A 96 -6.20 -10.28 6.79
CA ALA A 96 -7.12 -11.06 5.96
C ALA A 96 -7.37 -10.39 4.60
N GLY A 97 -7.81 -11.16 3.61
CA GLY A 97 -8.24 -10.67 2.30
C GLY A 97 -9.75 -10.83 2.07
N LEU A 98 -10.20 -10.61 0.83
CA LEU A 98 -11.57 -10.80 0.36
C LEU A 98 -11.61 -11.88 -0.73
N ASP A 99 -12.77 -12.56 -0.87
CA ASP A 99 -13.03 -13.57 -1.91
C ASP A 99 -13.85 -12.95 -3.06
N TYR A 100 -13.18 -12.18 -3.91
CA TYR A 100 -13.82 -11.48 -5.04
C TYR A 100 -14.48 -12.42 -6.06
N GLU A 101 -13.96 -13.63 -6.23
CA GLU A 101 -14.50 -14.61 -7.19
C GLU A 101 -15.86 -15.14 -6.72
N GLY A 102 -16.01 -15.35 -5.41
CA GLY A 102 -17.26 -15.82 -4.80
C GLY A 102 -18.43 -14.85 -4.98
N TRP A 103 -18.18 -13.56 -5.21
CA TRP A 103 -19.24 -12.56 -5.34
C TRP A 103 -20.13 -12.75 -6.57
N SER A 104 -19.58 -13.33 -7.63
CA SER A 104 -20.36 -13.67 -8.84
C SER A 104 -21.44 -14.72 -8.62
N SER A 105 -21.42 -15.43 -7.51
CA SER A 105 -22.40 -16.46 -7.15
C SER A 105 -23.13 -16.19 -5.83
N ASP A 106 -22.80 -15.11 -5.12
CA ASP A 106 -23.40 -14.75 -3.82
C ASP A 106 -24.03 -13.34 -3.87
N PRO A 107 -25.35 -13.23 -4.03
CA PRO A 107 -26.06 -11.95 -3.96
C PRO A 107 -25.90 -11.22 -2.61
N GLY A 108 -25.59 -11.96 -1.54
CA GLY A 108 -25.37 -11.44 -0.18
C GLY A 108 -23.91 -11.29 0.19
N PHE A 109 -23.02 -11.14 -0.79
CA PHE A 109 -21.56 -11.14 -0.58
C PHE A 109 -21.08 -10.18 0.52
N GLY A 110 -21.71 -9.02 0.70
CA GLY A 110 -21.30 -8.06 1.73
C GLY A 110 -21.49 -8.61 3.14
N GLU A 111 -22.61 -9.26 3.43
CA GLU A 111 -22.87 -9.94 4.72
C GLU A 111 -21.96 -11.18 4.88
N THR A 112 -21.71 -11.90 3.79
CA THR A 112 -20.79 -13.02 3.78
C THR A 112 -19.37 -12.58 4.12
N GLU A 113 -18.88 -11.51 3.52
CA GLU A 113 -17.56 -10.96 3.81
C GLU A 113 -17.46 -10.39 5.24
N ALA A 114 -18.53 -9.76 5.74
CA ALA A 114 -18.59 -9.31 7.14
C ALA A 114 -18.44 -10.47 8.14
N ARG A 115 -19.13 -11.60 7.88
CA ARG A 115 -19.01 -12.82 8.70
C ARG A 115 -17.60 -13.42 8.59
N ARG A 116 -17.05 -13.53 7.36
CA ARG A 116 -15.70 -14.03 7.11
C ARG A 116 -14.62 -13.18 7.77
N LEU A 117 -14.80 -11.86 7.82
CA LEU A 117 -13.88 -10.98 8.56
C LEU A 117 -13.89 -11.28 10.06
N ARG A 118 -15.07 -11.51 10.69
CA ARG A 118 -15.15 -11.94 12.10
C ARG A 118 -14.37 -13.23 12.32
N GLU A 119 -14.64 -14.25 11.50
CA GLU A 119 -13.93 -15.54 11.57
C GLU A 119 -12.43 -15.38 11.39
N SER A 120 -11.99 -14.46 10.50
CA SER A 120 -10.58 -14.19 10.27
C SER A 120 -9.90 -13.52 11.47
N VAL A 121 -10.55 -12.55 12.10
CA VAL A 121 -10.05 -11.89 13.30
C VAL A 121 -10.01 -12.86 14.50
N ASP A 122 -11.03 -13.70 14.65
CA ASP A 122 -11.06 -14.75 15.68
C ASP A 122 -9.91 -15.76 15.51
N ARG A 123 -9.43 -15.98 14.27
CA ARG A 123 -8.24 -16.80 13.97
C ARG A 123 -6.93 -16.07 14.19
N GLY A 124 -6.94 -14.74 14.35
CA GLY A 124 -5.76 -13.94 14.64
C GLY A 124 -5.39 -12.89 13.59
N ALA A 125 -6.18 -12.69 12.54
CA ALA A 125 -5.93 -11.61 11.57
C ALA A 125 -5.92 -10.24 12.28
N ARG A 126 -4.95 -9.39 11.92
CA ARG A 126 -4.72 -8.08 12.55
C ARG A 126 -5.29 -6.91 11.74
N GLY A 127 -5.91 -7.17 10.61
CA GLY A 127 -6.52 -6.19 9.72
C GLY A 127 -7.13 -6.83 8.49
N LEU A 128 -7.63 -5.99 7.58
CA LEU A 128 -8.20 -6.38 6.30
C LEU A 128 -7.45 -5.71 5.16
N LYS A 129 -6.99 -6.49 4.18
CA LYS A 129 -6.49 -6.00 2.88
C LYS A 129 -7.61 -6.02 1.86
N VAL A 130 -7.83 -4.89 1.23
CA VAL A 130 -8.70 -4.74 0.04
C VAL A 130 -7.83 -4.44 -1.16
N TRP A 131 -7.93 -5.30 -2.19
CA TRP A 131 -7.20 -5.18 -3.43
C TRP A 131 -7.92 -4.29 -4.44
N LYS A 132 -7.19 -3.70 -5.37
CA LYS A 132 -7.74 -2.91 -6.48
C LYS A 132 -8.70 -3.69 -7.39
N LEU A 133 -8.85 -4.99 -7.18
CA LEU A 133 -9.93 -5.77 -7.80
C LEU A 133 -11.30 -5.19 -7.49
N LEU A 134 -11.52 -4.71 -6.25
CA LEU A 134 -12.70 -3.91 -5.92
C LEU A 134 -12.64 -2.58 -6.67
N GLY A 135 -13.68 -2.30 -7.40
CA GLY A 135 -13.78 -1.10 -8.26
C GLY A 135 -13.23 -1.28 -9.67
N LEU A 136 -12.28 -2.19 -9.92
CA LEU A 136 -11.69 -2.38 -11.24
C LEU A 136 -12.12 -3.65 -11.96
N ARG A 137 -12.31 -4.76 -11.23
CA ARG A 137 -12.56 -6.08 -11.87
C ARG A 137 -13.63 -6.93 -11.17
N ALA A 138 -13.85 -6.78 -9.87
CA ALA A 138 -14.80 -7.59 -9.12
C ALA A 138 -16.22 -7.36 -9.63
N ARG A 139 -16.95 -8.45 -9.87
CA ARG A 139 -18.31 -8.42 -10.40
C ARG A 139 -19.26 -9.20 -9.50
N ASP A 140 -20.49 -8.71 -9.44
CA ASP A 140 -21.58 -9.39 -8.73
C ASP A 140 -22.24 -10.48 -9.57
N SER A 141 -23.29 -11.10 -9.02
CA SER A 141 -24.06 -12.19 -9.68
C SER A 141 -24.78 -11.76 -10.96
N ASP A 142 -25.00 -10.46 -11.16
CA ASP A 142 -25.59 -9.93 -12.39
C ASP A 142 -24.52 -9.56 -13.43
N GLY A 143 -23.22 -9.79 -13.10
CA GLY A 143 -22.08 -9.44 -13.93
C GLY A 143 -21.69 -7.96 -13.88
N ARG A 144 -22.31 -7.17 -12.99
CA ARG A 144 -22.01 -5.74 -12.81
C ARG A 144 -20.75 -5.52 -12.01
N LEU A 145 -19.98 -4.51 -12.35
CA LEU A 145 -18.82 -4.11 -11.58
C LEU A 145 -19.25 -3.67 -10.17
N VAL A 146 -18.60 -4.21 -9.14
CA VAL A 146 -18.81 -3.78 -7.76
C VAL A 146 -17.96 -2.53 -7.50
N ALA A 147 -18.61 -1.39 -7.26
CA ALA A 147 -17.94 -0.12 -7.00
C ALA A 147 -17.22 -0.14 -5.63
N VAL A 148 -16.19 0.70 -5.48
CA VAL A 148 -15.45 0.82 -4.20
C VAL A 148 -16.39 1.21 -3.05
N ASP A 149 -17.37 2.06 -3.32
CA ASP A 149 -18.35 2.53 -2.34
C ASP A 149 -19.73 1.84 -2.45
N ASP A 150 -19.76 0.62 -2.98
CA ASP A 150 -21.00 -0.15 -3.06
C ASP A 150 -21.62 -0.36 -1.66
N VAL A 151 -22.86 0.06 -1.50
CA VAL A 151 -23.57 0.00 -0.21
C VAL A 151 -23.78 -1.43 0.31
N ARG A 152 -23.75 -2.42 -0.57
CA ARG A 152 -23.83 -3.83 -0.17
C ARG A 152 -22.65 -4.27 0.68
N LEU A 153 -21.50 -3.57 0.60
CA LEU A 153 -20.33 -3.80 1.43
C LEU A 153 -20.37 -3.05 2.78
N ASP A 154 -21.37 -2.22 3.06
CA ASP A 154 -21.48 -1.49 4.33
C ASP A 154 -21.42 -2.40 5.58
N PRO A 155 -21.97 -3.64 5.60
CA PRO A 155 -21.79 -4.57 6.70
C PRO A 155 -20.32 -4.93 6.97
N LEU A 156 -19.51 -5.12 5.93
CA LEU A 156 -18.08 -5.42 6.04
C LEU A 156 -17.33 -4.28 6.76
N TRP A 157 -17.55 -3.05 6.30
CA TRP A 157 -16.87 -1.88 6.87
C TRP A 157 -17.30 -1.63 8.32
N SER A 158 -18.59 -1.80 8.61
CA SER A 158 -19.12 -1.68 9.97
C SER A 158 -18.51 -2.75 10.88
N THR A 159 -18.35 -3.98 10.38
CA THR A 159 -17.71 -5.07 11.11
C THR A 159 -16.24 -4.78 11.41
N ALA A 160 -15.49 -4.21 10.47
CA ALA A 160 -14.11 -3.80 10.74
C ALA A 160 -14.03 -2.77 11.88
N ALA A 161 -14.96 -1.81 11.92
CA ALA A 161 -15.06 -0.84 13.02
C ALA A 161 -15.41 -1.49 14.37
N GLU A 162 -16.35 -2.43 14.39
CA GLU A 162 -16.76 -3.16 15.59
C GLU A 162 -15.63 -4.00 16.18
N LEU A 163 -14.85 -4.64 15.32
CA LEU A 163 -13.68 -5.44 15.69
C LEU A 163 -12.45 -4.57 16.00
N GLY A 164 -12.49 -3.27 15.67
CA GLY A 164 -11.35 -2.37 15.86
C GLY A 164 -10.17 -2.64 14.93
N VAL A 165 -10.38 -3.37 13.82
CA VAL A 165 -9.30 -3.72 12.87
C VAL A 165 -9.20 -2.70 11.74
N PRO A 166 -7.98 -2.33 11.29
CA PRO A 166 -7.79 -1.42 10.17
C PRO A 166 -8.11 -2.11 8.84
N VAL A 167 -8.50 -1.28 7.87
CA VAL A 167 -8.68 -1.67 6.47
C VAL A 167 -7.62 -0.98 5.62
N LEU A 168 -6.66 -1.73 5.10
CA LEU A 168 -5.71 -1.25 4.12
C LEU A 168 -6.33 -1.47 2.73
N ILE A 169 -6.64 -0.36 2.05
CA ILE A 169 -7.41 -0.36 0.81
C ILE A 169 -6.60 0.21 -0.36
N HIS A 170 -6.43 -0.61 -1.40
CA HIS A 170 -5.81 -0.26 -2.68
C HIS A 170 -6.91 -0.18 -3.73
N ILE A 171 -7.13 0.99 -4.33
CA ILE A 171 -8.26 1.23 -5.25
C ILE A 171 -7.85 1.52 -6.68
N ALA A 172 -6.65 2.05 -6.89
CA ALA A 172 -6.15 2.46 -8.20
C ALA A 172 -4.62 2.44 -8.22
N ASP A 173 -4.06 2.48 -9.40
CA ASP A 173 -2.63 2.66 -9.68
C ASP A 173 -2.35 4.11 -10.11
N PRO A 174 -1.09 4.49 -10.42
CA PRO A 174 -0.76 5.81 -10.94
C PRO A 174 -1.68 6.26 -12.08
N ILE A 175 -2.00 7.55 -12.13
CA ILE A 175 -2.94 8.10 -13.11
C ILE A 175 -2.60 7.70 -14.56
N ALA A 176 -1.30 7.57 -14.87
CA ALA A 176 -0.83 7.14 -16.19
C ALA A 176 -1.35 5.75 -16.62
N PHE A 177 -1.76 4.89 -15.66
CA PHE A 177 -2.33 3.57 -15.97
C PHE A 177 -3.76 3.65 -16.50
N PHE A 178 -4.40 4.82 -16.37
CA PHE A 178 -5.75 5.13 -16.84
C PHE A 178 -5.77 6.01 -18.09
N GLU A 179 -4.59 6.32 -18.63
CA GLU A 179 -4.41 7.13 -19.82
C GLU A 179 -4.05 6.26 -21.04
N PRO A 180 -4.22 6.75 -22.29
CA PRO A 180 -3.82 6.01 -23.47
C PRO A 180 -2.37 5.57 -23.42
N LEU A 181 -2.09 4.34 -23.86
CA LEU A 181 -0.74 3.81 -23.96
C LEU A 181 -0.03 4.33 -25.22
N GLU A 182 0.42 5.55 -25.15
CA GLU A 182 1.12 6.28 -26.22
C GLU A 182 2.56 6.62 -25.78
N PRO A 183 3.47 6.99 -26.69
CA PRO A 183 4.86 7.34 -26.36
C PRO A 183 5.01 8.51 -25.37
N THR A 184 3.95 9.26 -25.12
CA THR A 184 3.87 10.36 -24.15
C THR A 184 3.44 9.90 -22.75
N ASN A 185 2.98 8.64 -22.59
CA ASN A 185 2.64 8.09 -21.29
C ASN A 185 3.90 7.85 -20.48
N GLU A 186 4.02 8.47 -19.29
CA GLU A 186 5.24 8.39 -18.49
C GLU A 186 5.54 6.98 -17.95
N ARG A 187 4.52 6.09 -17.94
CA ARG A 187 4.63 4.69 -17.49
C ARG A 187 4.62 3.70 -18.65
N TRP A 188 4.94 4.18 -19.85
CA TRP A 188 4.85 3.39 -21.07
C TRP A 188 5.68 2.09 -21.00
N GLU A 189 6.93 2.14 -20.52
CA GLU A 189 7.79 0.94 -20.38
C GLU A 189 7.20 -0.06 -19.38
N GLU A 190 6.77 0.40 -18.23
CA GLU A 190 6.15 -0.43 -17.18
C GLU A 190 4.88 -1.13 -17.66
N LEU A 191 4.02 -0.41 -18.39
CA LEU A 191 2.77 -0.95 -18.92
C LEU A 191 2.98 -1.88 -20.12
N GLN A 192 4.07 -1.74 -20.87
CA GLN A 192 4.46 -2.72 -21.89
C GLN A 192 4.87 -4.07 -21.29
N GLU A 193 5.52 -4.04 -20.13
CA GLU A 193 5.91 -5.23 -19.37
C GLU A 193 4.74 -5.86 -18.61
N ASN A 194 3.78 -5.02 -18.19
CA ASN A 194 2.63 -5.40 -17.37
C ASN A 194 1.30 -4.95 -18.01
N PRO A 195 0.89 -5.50 -19.16
CA PRO A 195 -0.28 -5.04 -19.90
C PRO A 195 -1.60 -5.17 -19.11
N ASP A 196 -1.68 -6.09 -18.15
CA ASP A 196 -2.85 -6.25 -17.26
C ASP A 196 -3.03 -5.12 -16.25
N TRP A 197 -2.02 -4.24 -16.10
CA TRP A 197 -2.10 -3.07 -15.23
C TRP A 197 -2.65 -1.84 -15.97
N HIS A 198 -2.88 -1.92 -17.27
CA HIS A 198 -3.44 -0.84 -18.06
C HIS A 198 -4.97 -0.84 -18.02
N PHE A 199 -5.56 0.20 -17.44
CA PHE A 199 -7.01 0.35 -17.21
C PHE A 199 -7.64 1.27 -18.27
N TRP A 200 -7.50 0.89 -19.52
CA TRP A 200 -7.98 1.61 -20.69
C TRP A 200 -8.73 0.67 -21.65
N PRO A 201 -9.78 1.11 -22.38
CA PRO A 201 -10.38 2.45 -22.35
C PRO A 201 -11.28 2.67 -21.13
N PRO A 202 -11.55 3.95 -20.76
CA PRO A 202 -12.51 4.26 -19.72
C PRO A 202 -13.94 3.93 -20.17
N ARG A 203 -14.77 3.47 -19.24
CA ARG A 203 -16.21 3.36 -19.43
C ARG A 203 -16.91 4.70 -19.13
N PRO A 204 -18.17 4.92 -19.60
CA PRO A 204 -18.97 6.06 -19.15
C PRO A 204 -19.07 6.09 -17.62
N ALA A 205 -18.84 7.25 -17.02
CA ALA A 205 -18.85 7.41 -15.59
C ALA A 205 -20.20 6.97 -14.97
N GLY A 206 -20.13 6.14 -13.92
CA GLY A 206 -21.31 5.62 -13.23
C GLY A 206 -22.06 4.47 -13.93
N ASP A 207 -21.69 4.10 -15.16
CA ASP A 207 -22.29 2.97 -15.86
C ASP A 207 -21.56 1.66 -15.55
N LEU A 208 -21.98 0.97 -14.48
CA LEU A 208 -21.36 -0.27 -14.01
C LEU A 208 -21.54 -1.47 -14.95
N ASP A 209 -22.43 -1.37 -15.93
CA ASP A 209 -22.70 -2.40 -16.93
C ASP A 209 -21.86 -2.22 -18.21
N ALA A 210 -21.35 -1.01 -18.47
CA ALA A 210 -20.58 -0.71 -19.66
C ALA A 210 -19.21 -1.43 -19.68
N PRO A 211 -18.71 -1.78 -20.88
CA PRO A 211 -17.35 -2.28 -21.03
C PRO A 211 -16.32 -1.18 -20.74
N GLY A 212 -15.11 -1.58 -20.31
CA GLY A 212 -14.03 -0.68 -19.93
C GLY A 212 -13.87 -0.56 -18.42
N PHE A 213 -13.05 0.40 -18.01
CA PHE A 213 -12.68 0.61 -16.60
C PHE A 213 -13.24 1.93 -16.06
N PRO A 214 -13.49 2.05 -14.73
CA PRO A 214 -13.78 3.36 -14.14
C PRO A 214 -12.60 4.30 -14.33
N GLY A 215 -12.90 5.60 -14.48
CA GLY A 215 -11.86 6.61 -14.51
C GLY A 215 -11.16 6.77 -13.14
N PHE A 216 -9.93 7.27 -13.15
CA PHE A 216 -9.14 7.50 -11.93
C PHE A 216 -9.90 8.37 -10.90
N ASP A 217 -10.46 9.50 -11.34
CA ASP A 217 -11.22 10.40 -10.47
C ASP A 217 -12.51 9.76 -9.90
N GLU A 218 -13.12 8.84 -10.63
CA GLU A 218 -14.29 8.09 -10.18
C GLU A 218 -13.92 7.20 -8.99
N LEU A 219 -12.77 6.49 -9.06
CA LEU A 219 -12.26 5.63 -8.00
C LEU A 219 -11.91 6.43 -6.74
N LEU A 220 -11.22 7.56 -6.88
CA LEU A 220 -10.89 8.43 -5.74
C LEU A 220 -12.14 9.04 -5.09
N SER A 221 -13.12 9.45 -5.91
CA SER A 221 -14.41 9.95 -5.42
C SER A 221 -15.19 8.87 -4.68
N ALA A 222 -15.13 7.62 -5.15
CA ALA A 222 -15.73 6.47 -4.46
C ALA A 222 -15.04 6.20 -3.11
N LEU A 223 -13.71 6.27 -3.04
CA LEU A 223 -12.98 6.16 -1.77
C LEU A 223 -13.41 7.27 -0.79
N ASP A 224 -13.50 8.51 -1.25
CA ASP A 224 -13.93 9.65 -0.40
C ASP A 224 -15.33 9.43 0.17
N ARG A 225 -16.29 8.94 -0.66
CA ARG A 225 -17.65 8.60 -0.21
C ARG A 225 -17.66 7.43 0.77
N LEU A 226 -16.91 6.36 0.48
CA LEU A 226 -16.77 5.19 1.36
C LEU A 226 -16.27 5.58 2.75
N VAL A 227 -15.12 6.25 2.80
CA VAL A 227 -14.49 6.65 4.07
C VAL A 227 -15.39 7.60 4.86
N GLY A 228 -16.08 8.52 4.17
CA GLY A 228 -17.03 9.45 4.78
C GLY A 228 -18.27 8.77 5.34
N ARG A 229 -18.77 7.70 4.71
CA ARG A 229 -19.93 6.94 5.17
C ARG A 229 -19.62 6.08 6.39
N HIS A 230 -18.35 5.67 6.57
CA HIS A 230 -17.90 4.82 7.68
C HIS A 230 -16.90 5.50 8.62
N PRO A 231 -17.28 6.55 9.35
CA PRO A 231 -16.36 7.38 10.14
C PRO A 231 -15.72 6.65 11.34
N ARG A 232 -16.26 5.49 11.74
CA ARG A 232 -15.70 4.67 12.82
C ARG A 232 -14.69 3.64 12.34
N THR A 233 -14.64 3.35 11.04
CA THR A 233 -13.70 2.42 10.43
C THR A 233 -12.38 3.12 10.18
N THR A 234 -11.27 2.53 10.58
CA THR A 234 -9.93 3.05 10.30
C THR A 234 -9.50 2.58 8.92
N PHE A 235 -9.31 3.49 7.97
CA PHE A 235 -8.81 3.20 6.63
C PHE A 235 -7.35 3.62 6.47
N ILE A 236 -6.61 2.82 5.70
CA ILE A 236 -5.26 3.13 5.22
C ILE A 236 -5.34 3.08 3.69
N GLY A 237 -5.28 4.23 3.03
CA GLY A 237 -5.20 4.31 1.58
C GLY A 237 -3.81 3.92 1.10
N ALA A 238 -3.71 2.78 0.42
CA ALA A 238 -2.44 2.30 -0.10
C ALA A 238 -1.83 3.29 -1.11
N HIS A 239 -0.50 3.38 -1.16
CA HIS A 239 0.22 4.13 -2.18
C HIS A 239 -0.14 5.63 -2.23
N VAL A 240 -0.16 6.28 -1.05
CA VAL A 240 -0.62 7.68 -0.91
C VAL A 240 -2.06 7.83 -1.42
N ALA A 241 -2.95 6.89 -1.02
CA ALA A 241 -4.33 6.76 -1.54
C ALA A 241 -4.39 6.69 -3.08
N SER A 242 -3.39 6.06 -3.71
CA SER A 242 -3.22 5.89 -5.17
C SER A 242 -3.00 7.18 -5.97
N ALA A 243 -2.75 8.33 -5.31
CA ALA A 243 -2.63 9.65 -5.97
C ALA A 243 -1.35 10.40 -5.55
N ALA A 244 -0.21 9.70 -5.52
CA ALA A 244 1.07 10.30 -5.13
C ALA A 244 1.52 11.44 -6.06
N GLU A 245 1.00 11.50 -7.26
CA GLU A 245 1.24 12.55 -8.25
C GLU A 245 0.54 13.88 -7.90
N ASP A 246 -0.55 13.83 -7.11
CA ASP A 246 -1.31 15.00 -6.65
C ASP A 246 -1.48 15.02 -5.13
N LEU A 247 -0.44 15.51 -4.45
CA LEU A 247 -0.45 15.63 -2.98
C LEU A 247 -1.46 16.64 -2.46
N ALA A 248 -1.93 17.59 -3.29
CA ALA A 248 -2.99 18.52 -2.90
C ALA A 248 -4.35 17.82 -2.83
N LEU A 249 -4.64 16.95 -3.79
CA LEU A 249 -5.83 16.09 -3.80
C LEU A 249 -5.86 15.19 -2.55
N VAL A 250 -4.76 14.46 -2.28
CA VAL A 250 -4.64 13.59 -1.10
C VAL A 250 -4.76 14.40 0.20
N GLY A 251 -4.10 15.55 0.28
CA GLY A 251 -4.24 16.47 1.42
C GLY A 251 -5.69 16.86 1.68
N GLY A 252 -6.43 17.17 0.62
CA GLY A 252 -7.86 17.46 0.72
C GLY A 252 -8.71 16.28 1.22
N LEU A 253 -8.35 15.04 0.86
CA LEU A 253 -8.97 13.83 1.41
C LEU A 253 -8.67 13.68 2.90
N LEU A 254 -7.42 13.83 3.30
CA LEU A 254 -7.00 13.73 4.71
C LEU A 254 -7.64 14.81 5.60
N ASP A 255 -7.81 16.02 5.08
CA ASP A 255 -8.48 17.12 5.80
C ASP A 255 -9.97 16.81 6.06
N ARG A 256 -10.66 16.20 5.09
CA ARG A 256 -12.08 15.84 5.21
C ARG A 256 -12.35 14.56 5.97
N ARG A 257 -11.38 13.62 6.00
CA ARG A 257 -11.57 12.24 6.48
C ARG A 257 -10.61 11.92 7.62
N PRO A 258 -10.99 12.22 8.89
CA PRO A 258 -10.14 11.99 10.05
C PRO A 258 -9.80 10.50 10.28
N ASN A 259 -10.56 9.58 9.75
CA ASN A 259 -10.39 8.14 9.82
C ASN A 259 -9.58 7.53 8.65
N LEU A 260 -9.02 8.36 7.75
CA LEU A 260 -8.13 7.94 6.67
C LEU A 260 -6.68 8.26 7.02
N SER A 261 -5.78 7.31 6.91
CA SER A 261 -4.33 7.44 6.83
C SER A 261 -3.84 6.96 5.47
N VAL A 262 -2.59 7.20 5.12
CA VAL A 262 -1.99 6.71 3.87
C VAL A 262 -0.65 6.07 4.13
N ASP A 263 -0.28 5.05 3.35
CA ASP A 263 1.09 4.55 3.29
C ASP A 263 1.86 5.12 2.09
N ILE A 264 3.18 4.97 2.11
CA ILE A 264 4.07 5.46 1.04
C ILE A 264 4.60 4.34 0.15
N ALA A 265 4.08 3.14 0.30
CA ALA A 265 4.56 1.95 -0.37
C ALA A 265 4.60 2.13 -1.90
N ALA A 266 5.67 1.69 -2.53
CA ALA A 266 5.92 1.76 -3.98
C ALA A 266 5.77 3.14 -4.62
N ARG A 267 5.95 4.25 -3.87
CA ARG A 267 5.76 5.64 -4.38
C ARG A 267 6.96 6.55 -4.22
N LEU A 268 8.16 5.99 -4.04
CA LEU A 268 9.38 6.81 -4.02
C LEU A 268 9.61 7.56 -5.33
N ALA A 269 9.25 6.95 -6.46
CA ALA A 269 9.41 7.54 -7.77
C ALA A 269 8.63 8.84 -7.93
N GLU A 270 7.40 8.91 -7.43
CA GLU A 270 6.55 10.12 -7.47
C GLU A 270 6.95 11.12 -6.40
N LEU A 271 7.06 10.65 -5.16
CA LEU A 271 7.36 11.49 -4.00
C LEU A 271 8.73 12.17 -4.12
N GLY A 272 9.74 11.44 -4.61
CA GLY A 272 11.11 11.94 -4.73
C GLY A 272 11.34 12.89 -5.90
N ARG A 273 10.46 12.89 -6.92
CA ARG A 273 10.49 13.88 -8.02
C ARG A 273 9.89 15.24 -7.62
N GLN A 274 9.14 15.31 -6.50
CA GLN A 274 8.53 16.52 -5.98
C GLN A 274 8.94 16.79 -4.52
N PRO A 275 10.24 16.85 -4.18
CA PRO A 275 10.73 16.79 -2.80
C PRO A 275 10.20 17.91 -1.90
N TYR A 276 10.02 19.11 -2.43
CA TYR A 276 9.50 20.25 -1.66
C TYR A 276 8.02 20.07 -1.28
N SER A 277 7.18 19.67 -2.24
CA SER A 277 5.77 19.37 -2.02
C SER A 277 5.60 18.18 -1.07
N THR A 278 6.40 17.13 -1.31
CA THR A 278 6.42 15.93 -0.45
C THR A 278 6.80 16.27 0.98
N ARG A 279 7.89 17.03 1.18
CA ARG A 279 8.29 17.45 2.52
C ARG A 279 7.19 18.25 3.22
N ALA A 280 6.57 19.21 2.53
CA ALA A 280 5.48 20.01 3.09
C ALA A 280 4.28 19.13 3.45
N PHE A 281 3.93 18.14 2.63
CA PHE A 281 2.88 17.17 2.87
C PHE A 281 3.16 16.31 4.12
N PHE A 282 4.38 15.77 4.26
CA PHE A 282 4.78 14.98 5.43
C PHE A 282 4.76 15.79 6.72
N LEU A 283 5.20 17.05 6.70
CA LEU A 283 5.16 17.93 7.87
C LEU A 283 3.71 18.22 8.30
N ARG A 284 2.81 18.45 7.34
CA ARG A 284 1.40 18.74 7.62
C ARG A 284 0.63 17.55 8.12
N TYR A 285 0.86 16.37 7.53
CA TYR A 285 0.10 15.15 7.80
C TYR A 285 0.92 14.09 8.53
N ALA A 286 1.90 14.49 9.33
CA ALA A 286 2.84 13.61 10.02
C ALA A 286 2.15 12.49 10.83
N ASP A 287 0.96 12.74 11.40
CA ASP A 287 0.20 11.76 12.19
C ASP A 287 -0.67 10.80 11.35
N ARG A 288 -0.61 10.93 10.02
CA ARG A 288 -1.48 10.22 9.08
C ARG A 288 -0.73 9.44 8.00
N ILE A 289 0.59 9.51 7.98
CA ILE A 289 1.45 8.85 7.00
C ILE A 289 2.13 7.65 7.66
N LEU A 290 2.09 6.49 7.00
CA LEU A 290 2.70 5.25 7.45
C LEU A 290 3.81 4.82 6.50
N PHE A 291 4.85 4.22 7.06
CA PHE A 291 5.91 3.59 6.28
C PHE A 291 5.42 2.25 5.72
N GLY A 292 5.74 1.98 4.47
CA GLY A 292 5.47 0.71 3.79
C GLY A 292 6.31 0.59 2.53
N MET A 293 6.58 -0.63 2.10
CA MET A 293 7.45 -0.92 0.96
C MET A 293 6.69 -1.39 -0.27
N ASP A 294 5.76 -2.34 -0.12
CA ASP A 294 5.11 -3.09 -1.21
C ASP A 294 6.14 -3.80 -2.14
N MET A 295 7.21 -4.26 -1.54
CA MET A 295 8.30 -4.97 -2.20
C MET A 295 8.80 -6.07 -1.25
N ALA A 296 9.37 -7.14 -1.80
CA ALA A 296 9.98 -8.18 -0.98
C ALA A 296 11.00 -7.57 0.00
N PRO A 297 10.99 -7.93 1.30
CA PRO A 297 11.95 -7.42 2.26
C PRO A 297 13.40 -7.64 1.82
N ASP A 298 14.12 -6.52 1.62
CA ASP A 298 15.53 -6.47 1.23
C ASP A 298 16.21 -5.27 1.89
N PRO A 299 17.32 -5.44 2.65
CA PRO A 299 17.97 -4.34 3.34
C PRO A 299 18.43 -3.19 2.42
N ALA A 300 18.81 -3.48 1.17
CA ALA A 300 19.24 -2.45 0.23
C ALA A 300 18.05 -1.59 -0.25
N LEU A 301 16.89 -2.19 -0.46
CA LEU A 301 15.66 -1.47 -0.81
C LEU A 301 15.17 -0.61 0.35
N TYR A 302 15.19 -1.13 1.57
CA TYR A 302 14.89 -0.33 2.77
C TYR A 302 15.83 0.86 2.92
N ALA A 303 17.13 0.68 2.68
CA ALA A 303 18.12 1.74 2.78
C ALA A 303 17.85 2.92 1.83
N VAL A 304 17.32 2.67 0.63
CA VAL A 304 16.90 3.72 -0.31
C VAL A 304 15.75 4.56 0.29
N HIS A 305 14.77 3.92 0.92
CA HIS A 305 13.66 4.61 1.58
C HIS A 305 14.14 5.45 2.76
N TYR A 306 15.08 4.92 3.57
CA TYR A 306 15.65 5.67 4.69
C TYR A 306 16.45 6.87 4.20
N ARG A 307 17.27 6.71 3.16
CA ARG A 307 18.00 7.81 2.51
C ARG A 307 17.03 8.90 2.02
N PHE A 308 15.95 8.51 1.37
CA PHE A 308 14.91 9.44 0.92
C PHE A 308 14.30 10.24 2.07
N LEU A 309 13.90 9.58 3.17
CA LEU A 309 13.22 10.22 4.28
C LEU A 309 14.16 11.06 5.17
N GLU A 310 15.41 10.61 5.39
CA GLU A 310 16.31 11.16 6.41
C GLU A 310 17.34 12.15 5.88
N THR A 311 17.60 12.20 4.57
CA THR A 311 18.65 13.04 4.00
C THR A 311 18.09 14.12 3.07
N TYR A 312 18.94 15.10 2.73
CA TYR A 312 18.72 16.05 1.65
C TYR A 312 19.55 15.69 0.41
N ASP A 313 19.86 14.42 0.22
CA ASP A 313 20.59 13.97 -0.93
C ASP A 313 19.85 14.28 -2.23
N GLU A 314 20.61 14.68 -3.24
CA GLU A 314 20.06 15.11 -4.51
C GLU A 314 20.37 14.09 -5.60
N SER A 315 19.43 13.86 -6.50
CA SER A 315 19.65 13.13 -7.76
C SER A 315 20.26 11.74 -7.57
N PHE A 316 19.57 10.87 -6.88
CA PHE A 316 19.97 9.47 -6.69
C PHE A 316 18.91 8.49 -7.21
N ASP A 317 19.35 7.27 -7.48
CA ASP A 317 18.48 6.21 -8.01
C ASP A 317 17.56 5.67 -6.90
N TYR A 318 16.29 5.48 -7.21
CA TYR A 318 15.29 4.90 -6.30
C TYR A 318 15.18 3.38 -6.44
N SER A 319 15.78 2.81 -7.48
CA SER A 319 15.82 1.38 -7.76
C SER A 319 17.28 0.93 -7.89
N THR A 320 17.52 -0.34 -7.59
CA THR A 320 18.80 -1.03 -7.83
C THR A 320 18.92 -1.56 -9.26
N ASP A 321 17.83 -1.57 -10.02
CA ASP A 321 17.79 -2.07 -11.39
C ASP A 321 18.47 -1.09 -12.36
N PRO A 322 19.19 -1.61 -13.38
CA PRO A 322 19.80 -0.78 -14.42
C PRO A 322 18.80 0.07 -15.21
N VAL A 323 17.56 -0.41 -15.32
CA VAL A 323 16.42 0.32 -15.86
C VAL A 323 15.33 0.26 -14.80
N PRO A 324 15.07 1.36 -14.08
CA PRO A 324 14.04 1.39 -13.06
C PRO A 324 12.65 1.10 -13.65
N GLY A 325 11.91 0.15 -13.04
CA GLY A 325 10.62 -0.31 -13.56
C GLY A 325 9.57 0.79 -13.67
N GLN A 326 9.56 1.74 -12.73
CA GLN A 326 8.55 2.81 -12.70
C GLN A 326 8.92 4.05 -13.54
N GLY A 327 10.12 4.09 -14.14
CA GLY A 327 10.58 5.17 -15.00
C GLY A 327 12.04 5.57 -14.78
N ARG A 328 12.64 6.20 -15.79
CA ARG A 328 14.08 6.50 -15.88
C ARG A 328 14.45 7.86 -15.25
N TRP A 329 13.99 8.14 -14.07
CA TRP A 329 14.30 9.37 -13.33
C TRP A 329 15.06 9.09 -12.04
N GLN A 330 15.59 10.15 -11.48
CA GLN A 330 16.23 10.16 -10.17
C GLN A 330 15.33 10.88 -9.17
N ILE A 331 15.55 10.58 -7.89
CA ILE A 331 14.79 11.17 -6.78
C ILE A 331 15.69 12.03 -5.90
N HIS A 332 15.05 12.77 -5.00
CA HIS A 332 15.70 13.64 -4.03
C HIS A 332 15.20 13.33 -2.62
N GLY A 333 16.09 13.36 -1.64
CA GLY A 333 15.74 13.22 -0.24
C GLY A 333 14.96 14.41 0.30
N ILE A 334 14.14 14.17 1.31
CA ILE A 334 13.25 15.19 1.90
C ILE A 334 13.66 15.62 3.31
N GLY A 335 14.64 14.99 3.93
CA GLY A 335 15.26 15.40 5.20
C GLY A 335 14.25 15.71 6.30
N LEU A 336 13.42 14.73 6.67
CA LEU A 336 12.38 14.91 7.69
C LEU A 336 12.99 15.12 9.09
N PRO A 337 12.37 15.96 9.95
CA PRO A 337 12.78 16.10 11.34
C PRO A 337 12.44 14.83 12.15
N ASP A 338 13.16 14.64 13.25
CA ASP A 338 13.11 13.44 14.09
C ASP A 338 11.71 13.05 14.59
N ASP A 339 10.92 14.04 14.98
CA ASP A 339 9.56 13.82 15.47
C ASP A 339 8.61 13.32 14.37
N VAL A 340 8.81 13.77 13.14
CA VAL A 340 8.07 13.28 11.96
C VAL A 340 8.54 11.90 11.56
N LEU A 341 9.86 11.65 11.50
CA LEU A 341 10.42 10.33 11.21
C LEU A 341 9.88 9.26 12.16
N ARG A 342 9.88 9.54 13.47
CA ARG A 342 9.36 8.60 14.48
C ARG A 342 7.89 8.26 14.24
N LYS A 343 7.06 9.24 13.88
CA LYS A 343 5.64 9.05 13.58
C LYS A 343 5.46 8.19 12.33
N VAL A 344 6.14 8.54 11.24
CA VAL A 344 6.03 7.85 9.95
C VAL A 344 6.55 6.42 10.05
N TYR A 345 7.73 6.22 10.65
CA TYR A 345 8.30 4.88 10.76
C TYR A 345 7.53 3.96 11.72
N ARG A 346 6.95 4.51 12.78
CA ARG A 346 6.53 3.64 13.89
C ARG A 346 5.23 4.04 14.58
N ASP A 347 5.14 5.25 15.13
CA ASP A 347 4.11 5.59 16.11
C ASP A 347 2.69 5.51 15.51
N ASN A 348 2.53 5.91 14.23
CA ASN A 348 1.26 5.85 13.53
C ASN A 348 0.80 4.41 13.32
N ALA A 349 1.70 3.53 12.87
CA ALA A 349 1.41 2.11 12.67
C ALA A 349 1.05 1.43 14.00
N LEU A 350 1.82 1.68 15.07
CA LEU A 350 1.50 1.15 16.40
C LEU A 350 0.13 1.59 16.91
N ARG A 351 -0.22 2.87 16.72
CA ARG A 351 -1.53 3.39 17.12
C ARG A 351 -2.67 2.66 16.41
N ILE A 352 -2.52 2.39 15.13
CA ILE A 352 -3.51 1.71 14.30
C ILE A 352 -3.58 0.21 14.67
N LEU A 353 -2.44 -0.47 14.77
CA LEU A 353 -2.38 -1.91 15.05
C LEU A 353 -2.73 -2.27 16.51
N LYS A 354 -2.46 -1.39 17.49
CA LYS A 354 -2.82 -1.61 18.90
C LYS A 354 -4.32 -1.50 19.16
N SER A 355 -5.07 -0.81 18.29
CA SER A 355 -6.54 -0.80 18.35
C SER A 355 -7.14 -2.20 18.22
N THR A 356 -6.35 -3.18 17.72
CA THR A 356 -6.74 -4.58 17.53
C THR A 356 -6.43 -5.48 18.74
N ALA A 357 -5.71 -4.99 19.76
CA ALA A 357 -5.49 -5.78 20.98
C ALA A 357 -6.80 -5.87 21.75
N ALA A 358 -7.28 -7.09 22.01
CA ALA A 358 -8.42 -7.32 22.91
C ALA A 358 -8.18 -6.56 24.23
N PRO A 359 -9.24 -5.97 24.85
CA PRO A 359 -9.07 -5.34 26.15
C PRO A 359 -8.44 -6.35 27.10
N GLU A 360 -7.31 -5.98 27.71
CA GLU A 360 -6.70 -6.77 28.77
C GLU A 360 -7.82 -7.15 29.75
N ALA A 361 -8.04 -8.44 29.94
CA ALA A 361 -8.98 -8.94 30.94
C ALA A 361 -8.58 -8.30 32.26
N SER A 362 -9.38 -7.35 32.72
CA SER A 362 -9.18 -6.68 33.99
C SER A 362 -9.10 -7.76 35.07
N GLY A 363 -7.87 -8.07 35.50
CA GLY A 363 -7.61 -9.00 36.57
C GLY A 363 -8.34 -8.54 37.82
N THR A 364 -9.46 -9.17 38.10
CA THR A 364 -10.13 -9.09 39.38
C THR A 364 -9.22 -9.79 40.39
N SER A 365 -8.39 -8.99 41.07
CA SER A 365 -7.74 -9.39 42.30
C SER A 365 -8.83 -9.68 43.33
N ALA A 366 -9.17 -10.95 43.50
CA ALA A 366 -9.91 -11.41 44.67
C ALA A 366 -8.97 -11.43 45.87
N ARG A 367 -9.29 -10.63 46.87
CA ARG A 367 -8.72 -10.70 48.22
C ARG A 367 -9.17 -11.99 48.92
#